data_148bfcec0bf2b3e2e7b0b621ab57f5a6
#
_entry.id   148bfcec0bf2b3e2e7b0b621ab57f5a6
#
_cell.length_a   1.000
_cell.length_b   1.000
_cell.length_c   1.000
_cell.angle_alpha   90.00
_cell.angle_beta   90.00
_cell.angle_gamma   90.00
#
_symmetry.space_group_name_H-M   'P 1'
#
loop_
_entity.id
_entity.type
_entity.pdbx_description
1 polymer ?
#
loop_
_entity_poly.entity_id
_entity_poly.type
_entity_poly.pdbx_seq_one_letter_code
_entity_poly.pdbx_strand_id
1 'polypeptide(L)'
;MTEIVLKVENLVKNFGGLVATDSFNMEVEQGEIHAVIGPNGAGKTTLIHQLSGMLNQDAGTIHFDGQEISHLSPANRCHAGMVRSYQITSIFKDFSVLNNVAMAIQAQEGHSFRFWRNADKDVELASKAMAILEEIGLQDRANVLAD
;
A
#
# COMPACT_ATOMS: atom_id res chain seq x y z
N MET A 1 16.41 -13.16 17.08
CA MET A 1 15.59 -11.98 17.40
C MET A 1 14.72 -11.74 16.17
N THR A 2 13.42 -11.73 16.35
CA THR A 2 12.46 -11.41 15.26
C THR A 2 12.65 -9.95 14.89
N GLU A 3 12.63 -9.65 13.60
CA GLU A 3 12.82 -8.30 13.06
C GLU A 3 11.48 -7.56 13.08
N ILE A 4 11.45 -6.39 13.74
CA ILE A 4 10.25 -5.54 13.76
C ILE A 4 10.19 -4.78 12.44
N VAL A 5 9.17 -5.07 11.63
CA VAL A 5 8.95 -4.44 10.32
C VAL A 5 8.12 -3.16 10.43
N LEU A 6 7.19 -3.09 11.38
CA LEU A 6 6.39 -1.89 11.62
C LEU A 6 6.42 -1.55 13.11
N LYS A 7 6.78 -0.31 13.43
CA LYS A 7 6.76 0.22 14.79
C LYS A 7 5.99 1.54 14.81
N VAL A 8 5.03 1.63 15.73
CA VAL A 8 4.21 2.82 15.98
C VAL A 8 4.41 3.24 17.41
N GLU A 9 4.75 4.50 17.65
CA GLU A 9 5.06 5.02 18.97
C GLU A 9 4.24 6.28 19.26
N ASN A 10 3.47 6.23 20.38
CA ASN A 10 2.70 7.34 20.90
C ASN A 10 1.82 8.07 19.87
N LEU A 11 1.21 7.30 18.95
CA LEU A 11 0.41 7.87 17.87
C LEU A 11 -0.86 8.52 18.40
N VAL A 12 -1.08 9.78 18.03
CA VAL A 12 -2.24 10.58 18.44
C VAL A 12 -2.97 11.13 17.22
N LYS A 13 -4.31 11.10 17.29
CA LYS A 13 -5.18 11.80 16.35
C LYS A 13 -6.43 12.33 17.04
N ASN A 14 -6.65 13.63 16.88
CA ASN A 14 -7.81 14.34 17.39
C ASN A 14 -8.64 14.92 16.24
N PHE A 15 -9.96 14.89 16.37
CA PHE A 15 -10.90 15.57 15.51
C PHE A 15 -11.72 16.54 16.39
N GLY A 16 -11.22 17.77 16.54
CA GLY A 16 -11.80 18.71 17.51
C GLY A 16 -11.74 18.15 18.93
N GLY A 17 -12.90 17.96 19.56
CA GLY A 17 -12.98 17.39 20.91
C GLY A 17 -12.94 15.85 20.97
N LEU A 18 -12.90 15.16 19.83
CA LEU A 18 -12.88 13.69 19.78
C LEU A 18 -11.45 13.18 19.61
N VAL A 19 -10.97 12.40 20.57
CA VAL A 19 -9.71 11.67 20.47
C VAL A 19 -9.97 10.35 19.73
N ALA A 20 -9.43 10.17 18.53
CA ALA A 20 -9.63 8.98 17.71
C ALA A 20 -8.50 7.95 17.87
N THR A 21 -7.27 8.39 18.11
CA THR A 21 -6.14 7.58 18.58
C THR A 21 -5.48 8.32 19.74
N ASP A 22 -5.21 7.62 20.83
CA ASP A 22 -4.64 8.19 22.05
C ASP A 22 -3.39 7.41 22.47
N SER A 23 -2.23 8.02 22.23
CA SER A 23 -0.91 7.47 22.56
C SER A 23 -0.76 5.99 22.16
N PHE A 24 -1.27 5.66 20.96
CA PHE A 24 -1.31 4.28 20.48
C PHE A 24 0.10 3.78 20.14
N ASN A 25 0.41 2.59 20.63
CA ASN A 25 1.68 1.91 20.37
C ASN A 25 1.42 0.53 19.78
N MET A 26 2.23 0.11 18.80
CA MET A 26 2.13 -1.18 18.14
C MET A 26 3.47 -1.56 17.53
N GLU A 27 3.80 -2.84 17.61
CA GLU A 27 4.92 -3.43 16.89
C GLU A 27 4.41 -4.64 16.12
N VAL A 28 4.88 -4.81 14.87
CA VAL A 28 4.57 -5.95 14.01
C VAL A 28 5.89 -6.55 13.55
N GLU A 29 6.04 -7.86 13.75
CA GLU A 29 7.23 -8.61 13.35
C GLU A 29 7.14 -9.05 11.88
N GLN A 30 8.27 -9.30 11.27
CA GLN A 30 8.32 -9.80 9.90
C GLN A 30 7.63 -11.17 9.81
N GLY A 31 6.71 -11.30 8.82
CA GLY A 31 5.91 -12.52 8.61
C GLY A 31 4.71 -12.65 9.55
N GLU A 32 4.48 -11.69 10.46
CA GLU A 32 3.33 -11.69 11.36
C GLU A 32 2.04 -11.28 10.63
N ILE A 33 0.93 -11.91 10.99
CA ILE A 33 -0.42 -11.44 10.68
C ILE A 33 -0.97 -10.75 11.93
N HIS A 34 -0.96 -9.43 11.93
CA HIS A 34 -1.44 -8.62 13.04
C HIS A 34 -2.87 -8.13 12.81
N ALA A 35 -3.78 -8.43 13.75
CA ALA A 35 -5.19 -8.06 13.65
C ALA A 35 -5.56 -6.91 14.59
N VAL A 36 -6.15 -5.85 14.04
CA VAL A 36 -6.73 -4.74 14.83
C VAL A 36 -8.23 -4.94 14.94
N ILE A 37 -8.70 -5.30 16.13
CA ILE A 37 -10.11 -5.58 16.42
C ILE A 37 -10.69 -4.57 17.41
N GLY A 38 -12.00 -4.37 17.35
CA GLY A 38 -12.73 -3.45 18.24
C GLY A 38 -14.11 -3.09 17.68
N PRO A 39 -14.99 -2.47 18.48
CA PRO A 39 -16.33 -2.07 18.05
C PRO A 39 -16.28 -0.98 16.95
N ASN A 40 -17.45 -0.69 16.36
CA ASN A 40 -17.59 0.44 15.45
C ASN A 40 -17.34 1.75 16.20
N GLY A 41 -16.58 2.66 15.57
CA GLY A 41 -16.18 3.92 16.19
C GLY A 41 -14.90 3.85 17.06
N ALA A 42 -14.29 2.67 17.26
CA ALA A 42 -13.07 2.52 18.06
C ALA A 42 -11.77 3.07 17.41
N GLY A 43 -11.86 3.84 16.33
CA GLY A 43 -10.68 4.45 15.69
C GLY A 43 -9.91 3.54 14.72
N LYS A 44 -10.34 2.30 14.47
CA LYS A 44 -9.63 1.35 13.57
C LYS A 44 -9.35 1.92 12.18
N THR A 45 -10.37 2.50 11.55
CA THR A 45 -10.22 3.13 10.22
C THR A 45 -9.27 4.33 10.27
N THR A 46 -9.35 5.12 11.35
CA THR A 46 -8.43 6.25 11.59
C THR A 46 -6.99 5.77 11.69
N LEU A 47 -6.75 4.72 12.47
CA LEU A 47 -5.42 4.11 12.59
C LEU A 47 -4.90 3.65 11.22
N ILE A 48 -5.70 2.90 10.46
CA ILE A 48 -5.30 2.43 9.12
C ILE A 48 -5.03 3.61 8.16
N HIS A 49 -5.81 4.70 8.25
CA HIS A 49 -5.55 5.91 7.46
C HIS A 49 -4.25 6.61 7.88
N GLN A 50 -3.92 6.64 9.18
CA GLN A 50 -2.64 7.16 9.67
C GLN A 50 -1.48 6.29 9.16
N LEU A 51 -1.57 4.96 9.29
CA LEU A 51 -0.55 4.02 8.82
C LEU A 51 -0.32 4.12 7.30
N SER A 52 -1.39 4.28 6.52
CA SER A 52 -1.29 4.41 5.06
C SER A 52 -0.92 5.81 4.56
N GLY A 53 -0.75 6.79 5.45
CA GLY A 53 -0.44 8.19 5.11
C GLY A 53 -1.59 8.99 4.51
N MET A 54 -2.81 8.44 4.51
CA MET A 54 -4.02 9.16 4.06
C MET A 54 -4.50 10.18 5.08
N LEU A 55 -4.05 10.05 6.33
CA LEU A 55 -4.37 10.95 7.42
C LEU A 55 -3.09 11.20 8.24
N ASN A 56 -2.73 12.46 8.40
CA ASN A 56 -1.60 12.82 9.24
C ASN A 56 -1.97 12.68 10.71
N GLN A 57 -1.06 12.11 11.50
CA GLN A 57 -1.12 12.12 12.95
C GLN A 57 -0.88 13.54 13.50
N ASP A 58 -1.38 13.79 14.71
CA ASP A 58 -1.11 15.04 15.43
C ASP A 58 0.16 14.92 16.29
N ALA A 59 0.49 13.70 16.74
CA ALA A 59 1.73 13.38 17.45
C ALA A 59 2.09 11.89 17.26
N GLY A 60 3.30 11.53 17.66
CA GLY A 60 3.84 10.16 17.55
C GLY A 60 4.54 9.90 16.24
N THR A 61 5.19 8.73 16.14
CA THR A 61 6.00 8.32 15.00
C THR A 61 5.60 6.95 14.47
N ILE A 62 5.82 6.75 13.17
CA ILE A 62 5.61 5.49 12.46
C ILE A 62 6.91 5.15 11.75
N HIS A 63 7.47 3.97 12.06
CA HIS A 63 8.65 3.42 11.41
C HIS A 63 8.27 2.17 10.65
N PHE A 64 8.78 2.03 9.44
CA PHE A 64 8.61 0.86 8.61
C PHE A 64 9.97 0.43 8.07
N ASP A 65 10.33 -0.84 8.28
CA ASP A 65 11.64 -1.41 7.90
C ASP A 65 12.81 -0.52 8.36
N GLY A 66 12.76 -0.09 9.65
CA GLY A 66 13.76 0.78 10.26
C GLY A 66 13.75 2.24 9.82
N GLN A 67 12.94 2.62 8.82
CA GLN A 67 12.82 3.99 8.33
C GLN A 67 11.61 4.71 8.92
N GLU A 68 11.78 5.94 9.38
CA GLU A 68 10.65 6.77 9.77
C GLU A 68 9.85 7.22 8.54
N ILE A 69 8.56 6.88 8.54
CA ILE A 69 7.63 7.18 7.44
C ILE A 69 6.50 8.13 7.86
N SER A 70 6.54 8.70 9.05
CA SER A 70 5.49 9.51 9.66
C SER A 70 4.96 10.62 8.74
N HIS A 71 5.86 11.28 8.00
CA HIS A 71 5.57 12.42 7.14
C HIS A 71 5.53 12.07 5.65
N LEU A 72 5.69 10.79 5.30
CA LEU A 72 5.66 10.36 3.91
C LEU A 72 4.23 10.33 3.37
N SER A 73 4.06 10.79 2.13
CA SER A 73 2.80 10.64 1.38
C SER A 73 2.46 9.17 1.15
N PRO A 74 1.18 8.81 0.87
CA PRO A 74 0.80 7.43 0.55
C PRO A 74 1.63 6.81 -0.58
N ALA A 75 1.94 7.59 -1.62
CA ALA A 75 2.77 7.14 -2.73
C ALA A 75 4.20 6.79 -2.27
N ASN A 76 4.81 7.65 -1.43
CA ASN A 76 6.16 7.40 -0.92
C ASN A 76 6.20 6.23 0.07
N ARG A 77 5.14 6.01 0.87
CA ARG A 77 5.02 4.80 1.72
C ARG A 77 4.92 3.53 0.87
N CYS A 78 4.17 3.59 -0.24
CA CYS A 78 4.10 2.50 -1.20
C CYS A 78 5.49 2.20 -1.81
N HIS A 79 6.26 3.21 -2.19
CA HIS A 79 7.65 3.03 -2.65
C HIS A 79 8.58 2.46 -1.56
N ALA A 80 8.33 2.77 -0.30
CA ALA A 80 9.04 2.16 0.83
C ALA A 80 8.61 0.72 1.12
N GLY A 81 7.60 0.17 0.40
CA GLY A 81 7.13 -1.20 0.55
C GLY A 81 5.85 -1.36 1.37
N MET A 82 5.34 -0.29 1.99
CA MET A 82 4.09 -0.34 2.75
C MET A 82 2.89 -0.05 1.85
N VAL A 83 2.13 -1.07 1.50
CA VAL A 83 0.94 -0.95 0.64
C VAL A 83 -0.34 -1.21 1.42
N ARG A 84 -1.44 -0.65 0.94
CA ARG A 84 -2.78 -0.88 1.46
C ARG A 84 -3.68 -1.42 0.35
N SER A 85 -4.41 -2.49 0.66
CA SER A 85 -5.54 -2.93 -0.17
C SER A 85 -6.79 -2.09 0.13
N TYR A 86 -7.60 -1.85 -0.89
CA TYR A 86 -8.86 -1.12 -0.77
C TYR A 86 -10.03 -2.03 -1.07
N GLN A 87 -11.14 -1.82 -0.36
CA GLN A 87 -12.38 -2.57 -0.59
C GLN A 87 -12.95 -2.29 -1.99
N ILE A 88 -12.84 -1.04 -2.45
CA ILE A 88 -13.16 -0.65 -3.82
C ILE A 88 -11.84 -0.47 -4.55
N THR A 89 -11.56 -1.36 -5.49
CA THR A 89 -10.35 -1.30 -6.30
C THR A 89 -10.52 -0.30 -7.43
N SER A 90 -9.54 0.58 -7.59
CA SER A 90 -9.45 1.48 -8.76
C SER A 90 -8.58 0.80 -9.80
N ILE A 91 -9.23 0.14 -10.76
CA ILE A 91 -8.57 -0.48 -11.92
C ILE A 91 -8.92 0.31 -13.18
N PHE A 92 -8.08 0.22 -14.18
CA PHE A 92 -8.32 0.78 -15.51
C PHE A 92 -9.14 -0.23 -16.30
N LYS A 93 -10.45 -0.04 -16.33
CA LYS A 93 -11.41 -1.00 -16.95
C LYS A 93 -11.21 -1.19 -18.44
N ASP A 94 -10.74 -0.15 -19.13
CA ASP A 94 -10.44 -0.18 -20.57
C ASP A 94 -9.11 -0.88 -20.89
N PHE A 95 -8.37 -1.30 -19.87
CA PHE A 95 -7.10 -2.00 -20.00
C PHE A 95 -7.28 -3.49 -19.71
N SER A 96 -6.46 -4.31 -20.35
CA SER A 96 -6.40 -5.73 -20.01
C SER A 96 -5.88 -5.96 -18.60
N VAL A 97 -6.14 -7.13 -18.04
CA VAL A 97 -5.57 -7.55 -16.74
C VAL A 97 -4.05 -7.43 -16.77
N LEU A 98 -3.40 -7.89 -17.85
CA LEU A 98 -1.95 -7.77 -18.02
C LEU A 98 -1.47 -6.31 -17.97
N ASN A 99 -2.16 -5.41 -18.67
CA ASN A 99 -1.77 -4.00 -18.70
C ASN A 99 -1.95 -3.30 -17.35
N ASN A 100 -3.00 -3.66 -16.59
CA ASN A 100 -3.18 -3.16 -15.22
C ASN A 100 -2.00 -3.58 -14.30
N VAL A 101 -1.58 -4.85 -14.37
CA VAL A 101 -0.43 -5.35 -13.59
C VAL A 101 0.87 -4.69 -14.07
N ALA A 102 1.07 -4.56 -15.38
CA ALA A 102 2.26 -3.92 -15.95
C ALA A 102 2.38 -2.46 -15.51
N MET A 103 1.27 -1.70 -15.43
CA MET A 103 1.28 -0.33 -14.92
C MET A 103 1.68 -0.26 -13.44
N ALA A 104 1.25 -1.22 -12.61
CA ALA A 104 1.64 -1.25 -11.21
C ALA A 104 3.15 -1.51 -11.05
N ILE A 105 3.72 -2.42 -11.83
CA ILE A 105 5.17 -2.69 -11.86
C ILE A 105 5.93 -1.43 -12.32
N GLN A 106 5.48 -0.81 -13.39
CA GLN A 106 6.10 0.41 -13.94
C GLN A 106 6.11 1.56 -12.91
N ALA A 107 5.02 1.72 -12.16
CA ALA A 107 4.95 2.74 -11.11
C ALA A 107 5.96 2.48 -9.99
N GLN A 108 6.16 1.22 -9.61
CA GLN A 108 7.12 0.83 -8.58
C GLN A 108 8.57 1.03 -9.03
N GLU A 109 8.89 0.74 -10.30
CA GLU A 109 10.25 0.90 -10.86
C GLU A 109 10.62 2.36 -11.14
N GLY A 110 9.72 3.33 -10.89
CA GLY A 110 9.97 4.76 -11.04
C GLY A 110 10.05 5.25 -12.50
N HIS A 111 9.62 4.44 -13.46
CA HIS A 111 9.68 4.74 -14.89
C HIS A 111 8.42 5.47 -15.43
N SER A 112 7.60 6.02 -14.56
CA SER A 112 6.29 6.63 -14.87
C SER A 112 6.34 7.77 -15.91
N PHE A 113 7.51 8.35 -16.20
CA PHE A 113 7.66 9.53 -17.10
C PHE A 113 8.41 9.25 -18.40
N ARG A 114 8.63 8.01 -18.81
CA ARG A 114 9.19 7.70 -20.13
C ARG A 114 8.13 7.76 -21.22
N PHE A 115 7.64 8.93 -21.56
CA PHE A 115 6.62 9.19 -22.61
C PHE A 115 7.03 8.76 -24.02
N TRP A 116 8.29 8.42 -24.25
CA TRP A 116 8.85 8.08 -25.56
C TRP A 116 8.91 6.59 -25.85
N ARG A 117 8.63 5.72 -24.90
CA ARG A 117 8.50 4.29 -25.10
C ARG A 117 7.04 3.90 -24.96
N ASN A 118 6.50 3.22 -25.97
CA ASN A 118 5.17 2.63 -25.92
C ASN A 118 5.23 1.48 -24.91
N ALA A 119 4.61 1.63 -23.74
CA ALA A 119 4.64 0.63 -22.65
C ALA A 119 4.11 -0.73 -23.14
N ASP A 120 3.19 -0.76 -24.09
CA ASP A 120 2.65 -2.00 -24.71
C ASP A 120 3.71 -2.82 -25.44
N LYS A 121 4.85 -2.22 -25.79
CA LYS A 121 5.98 -2.87 -26.48
C LYS A 121 7.13 -3.22 -25.57
N ASP A 122 7.01 -2.94 -24.28
CA ASP A 122 8.05 -3.32 -23.32
C ASP A 122 7.89 -4.80 -22.96
N VAL A 123 8.61 -5.64 -23.69
CA VAL A 123 8.57 -7.11 -23.53
C VAL A 123 9.00 -7.55 -22.14
N GLU A 124 9.91 -6.82 -21.50
CA GLU A 124 10.39 -7.13 -20.15
C GLU A 124 9.28 -6.86 -19.12
N LEU A 125 8.60 -5.72 -19.24
CA LEU A 125 7.50 -5.35 -18.36
C LEU A 125 6.33 -6.33 -18.48
N ALA A 126 5.97 -6.70 -19.72
CA ALA A 126 4.93 -7.68 -19.99
C ALA A 126 5.31 -9.08 -19.43
N SER A 127 6.58 -9.46 -19.53
CA SER A 127 7.07 -10.72 -18.96
C SER A 127 6.96 -10.76 -17.44
N LYS A 128 7.36 -9.66 -16.76
CA LYS A 128 7.21 -9.54 -15.30
C LYS A 128 5.73 -9.58 -14.87
N ALA A 129 4.87 -8.88 -15.61
CA ALA A 129 3.43 -8.89 -15.35
C ALA A 129 2.81 -10.28 -15.54
N MET A 130 3.23 -11.00 -16.58
CA MET A 130 2.76 -12.37 -16.82
C MET A 130 3.21 -13.31 -15.70
N ALA A 131 4.45 -13.22 -15.22
CA ALA A 131 4.94 -14.04 -14.12
C ALA A 131 4.10 -13.85 -12.83
N ILE A 132 3.70 -12.60 -12.51
CA ILE A 132 2.79 -12.33 -11.38
C ILE A 132 1.42 -12.97 -11.64
N LEU A 133 0.87 -12.86 -12.86
CA LEU A 133 -0.42 -13.47 -13.19
C LEU A 133 -0.37 -15.00 -13.10
N GLU A 134 0.74 -15.63 -13.46
CA GLU A 134 0.96 -17.08 -13.30
C GLU A 134 0.97 -17.46 -11.81
N GLU A 135 1.68 -16.70 -10.97
CA GLU A 135 1.75 -16.95 -9.52
C GLU A 135 0.38 -16.93 -8.85
N ILE A 136 -0.53 -16.04 -9.29
CA ILE A 136 -1.89 -15.92 -8.75
C ILE A 136 -2.94 -16.70 -9.53
N GLY A 137 -2.55 -17.47 -10.57
CA GLY A 137 -3.46 -18.31 -11.37
C GLY A 137 -4.39 -17.55 -12.30
N LEU A 138 -4.01 -16.36 -12.76
CA LEU A 138 -4.78 -15.50 -13.67
C LEU A 138 -4.19 -15.37 -15.08
N GLN A 139 -3.20 -16.17 -15.44
CA GLN A 139 -2.52 -16.12 -16.74
C GLN A 139 -3.48 -16.26 -17.93
N ASP A 140 -4.51 -17.11 -17.80
CA ASP A 140 -5.50 -17.33 -18.86
C ASP A 140 -6.40 -16.11 -19.11
N ARG A 141 -6.41 -15.17 -18.16
CA ARG A 141 -7.18 -13.93 -18.24
C ARG A 141 -6.33 -12.70 -18.59
N ALA A 142 -5.06 -12.86 -18.87
CA ALA A 142 -4.13 -11.75 -19.12
C ALA A 142 -4.65 -10.73 -20.15
N ASN A 143 -5.29 -11.20 -21.24
CA ASN A 143 -5.77 -10.35 -22.31
C ASN A 143 -7.24 -9.93 -22.18
N VAL A 144 -7.94 -10.33 -21.11
CA VAL A 144 -9.32 -9.92 -20.85
C VAL A 144 -9.32 -8.49 -20.28
N LEU A 145 -10.33 -7.67 -20.64
CA LEU A 145 -10.53 -6.37 -20.02
C LEU A 145 -10.82 -6.53 -18.53
N ALA A 146 -10.33 -5.60 -17.74
CA ALA A 146 -10.49 -5.63 -16.29
C ALA A 146 -11.84 -5.00 -15.89
N ASP A 147 -12.91 -5.79 -15.97
CA ASP A 147 -14.27 -5.41 -15.59
C ASP A 147 -14.52 -5.62 -14.08
#